data_30f40d23003734513908a70d3d7371c1
#
_entry.id   30f40d23003734513908a70d3d7371c1
#
_cell.length_a   1.000
_cell.length_b   1.000
_cell.length_c   1.000
_cell.angle_alpha   90.00
_cell.angle_beta   90.00
_cell.angle_gamma   90.00
#
_symmetry.space_group_name_H-M   'P 1'
#
loop_
_entity.id
_entity.type
_entity.pdbx_description
1 polymer ?
#
loop_
_entity_poly.entity_id
_entity_poly.type
_entity_poly.pdbx_seq_one_letter_code
_entity_poly.pdbx_strand_id
1 'polypeptide(L)'
;MKNIFARWYAVSLPTHRLAVTPMERERERYARLTAGLLFLFVCAILPLLPIMLFFSQKSPSARPDAIGLIFLLAISWISGRLGSQRFSATCIIASTFLATMGPLLTHSLDSALVPLFSVFTISIILAGALMPPVAALITGLTSCLLIVLVALVTLNLNTYSQGSQLQYPTINTIAIAILLPIIIQIIVSVIVYVIMGNLLAAIRRADRAEEIVTLQTRIVEHERERRREQKQLEDGLEKIAEAHARIANGDYQVRVSLNEGDVLWSIAIPLNNLLNRMQTWKNEAEMLHTTHRAARYIAEQMHINSQYEQRRDLPLTKTPLDPVIVEVNKLTGQSSRSSRPLP
;
A
#
# COMPACT_ATOMS: atom_id res chain seq x y z
N MET A 1 29.94 7.48 6.90
CA MET A 1 29.61 6.16 6.35
C MET A 1 28.27 6.12 5.60
N LYS A 2 27.16 6.69 6.09
CA LYS A 2 25.86 6.68 5.38
C LYS A 2 25.92 7.18 3.92
N ASN A 3 26.71 8.22 3.62
CA ASN A 3 26.81 8.78 2.27
C ASN A 3 27.57 7.89 1.26
N ILE A 4 28.50 7.05 1.72
CA ILE A 4 29.28 6.15 0.85
C ILE A 4 28.39 4.98 0.42
N PHE A 5 27.67 4.36 1.35
CA PHE A 5 26.72 3.31 1.05
C PHE A 5 25.59 3.79 0.13
N ALA A 6 25.06 4.99 0.36
CA ALA A 6 24.02 5.55 -0.50
C ALA A 6 24.51 5.75 -1.94
N ARG A 7 25.74 6.26 -2.12
CA ARG A 7 26.36 6.41 -3.46
C ARG A 7 26.63 5.05 -4.11
N TRP A 8 27.12 4.07 -3.34
CA TRP A 8 27.32 2.71 -3.85
C TRP A 8 26.02 2.08 -4.33
N TYR A 9 24.95 2.16 -3.53
CA TYR A 9 23.64 1.65 -3.92
C TYR A 9 23.08 2.36 -5.16
N ALA A 10 23.29 3.65 -5.29
CA ALA A 10 22.87 4.41 -6.49
C ALA A 10 23.57 3.95 -7.77
N VAL A 11 24.82 3.46 -7.65
CA VAL A 11 25.61 2.98 -8.81
C VAL A 11 25.42 1.49 -9.08
N SER A 12 25.15 0.69 -8.03
CA SER A 12 25.10 -0.77 -8.13
C SER A 12 23.69 -1.35 -8.27
N LEU A 13 22.66 -0.61 -7.86
CA LEU A 13 21.27 -1.05 -8.01
C LEU A 13 20.75 -0.67 -9.40
N PRO A 14 19.94 -1.51 -10.02
CA PRO A 14 19.22 -1.15 -11.23
C PRO A 14 18.33 0.07 -10.95
N THR A 15 18.35 1.06 -11.84
CA THR A 15 17.48 2.25 -11.78
C THR A 15 16.04 1.82 -11.98
N HIS A 16 15.36 1.39 -10.92
CA HIS A 16 14.01 0.88 -11.04
C HIS A 16 13.00 1.57 -10.13
N ARG A 17 11.79 1.61 -10.70
CA ARG A 17 10.51 2.10 -10.18
C ARG A 17 10.24 1.55 -8.77
N LEU A 18 9.54 2.35 -7.97
CA LEU A 18 9.00 1.96 -6.68
C LEU A 18 8.33 0.57 -6.77
N ALA A 19 8.84 -0.38 -6.00
CA ALA A 19 8.32 -1.74 -5.96
C ALA A 19 6.87 -1.72 -5.45
N VAL A 20 5.92 -1.95 -6.35
CA VAL A 20 4.49 -1.94 -6.05
C VAL A 20 4.03 -3.33 -5.60
N THR A 21 4.61 -4.39 -6.17
CA THR A 21 4.22 -5.77 -5.86
C THR A 21 5.09 -6.40 -4.76
N PRO A 22 4.56 -7.35 -3.97
CA PRO A 22 5.33 -8.08 -2.96
C PRO A 22 6.57 -8.78 -3.53
N MET A 23 6.46 -9.30 -4.77
CA MET A 23 7.55 -9.97 -5.47
C MET A 23 8.69 -9.01 -5.87
N GLU A 24 8.34 -7.77 -6.22
CA GLU A 24 9.34 -6.72 -6.52
C GLU A 24 10.07 -6.26 -5.27
N ARG A 25 9.39 -6.17 -4.12
CA ARG A 25 10.01 -5.86 -2.82
C ARG A 25 11.02 -6.94 -2.41
N GLU A 26 10.70 -8.21 -2.63
CA GLU A 26 11.61 -9.32 -2.35
C GLU A 26 12.85 -9.24 -3.25
N ARG A 27 12.69 -8.99 -4.55
CA ARG A 27 13.81 -8.79 -5.50
C ARG A 27 14.67 -7.59 -5.10
N GLU A 28 14.08 -6.50 -4.67
CA GLU A 28 14.81 -5.31 -4.23
C GLU A 28 15.62 -5.59 -2.95
N ARG A 29 15.07 -6.35 -1.99
CA ARG A 29 15.80 -6.79 -0.79
C ARG A 29 17.04 -7.62 -1.16
N TYR A 30 16.89 -8.62 -2.05
CA TYR A 30 18.01 -9.42 -2.53
C TYR A 30 19.03 -8.56 -3.30
N ALA A 31 18.59 -7.62 -4.12
CA ALA A 31 19.49 -6.73 -4.83
C ALA A 31 20.33 -5.85 -3.88
N ARG A 32 19.70 -5.31 -2.85
CA ARG A 32 20.41 -4.51 -1.82
C ARG A 32 21.39 -5.36 -1.02
N LEU A 33 21.03 -6.59 -0.64
CA LEU A 33 21.92 -7.50 0.07
C LEU A 33 23.12 -7.89 -0.81
N THR A 34 22.89 -8.25 -2.07
CA THR A 34 23.98 -8.60 -3.02
C THR A 34 24.93 -7.43 -3.25
N ALA A 35 24.37 -6.22 -3.46
CA ALA A 35 25.20 -5.01 -3.64
C ALA A 35 25.99 -4.64 -2.37
N GLY A 36 25.40 -4.82 -1.18
CA GLY A 36 26.07 -4.59 0.10
C GLY A 36 27.21 -5.57 0.36
N LEU A 37 27.00 -6.86 0.08
CA LEU A 37 28.02 -7.87 0.19
C LEU A 37 29.13 -7.69 -0.84
N LEU A 38 28.79 -7.34 -2.08
CA LEU A 38 29.78 -7.01 -3.10
C LEU A 38 30.66 -5.85 -2.66
N PHE A 39 30.08 -4.81 -2.03
CA PHE A 39 30.85 -3.70 -1.47
C PHE A 39 31.84 -4.16 -0.40
N LEU A 40 31.39 -5.01 0.52
CA LEU A 40 32.24 -5.58 1.56
C LEU A 40 33.41 -6.39 0.95
N PHE A 41 33.15 -7.21 -0.07
CA PHE A 41 34.16 -7.96 -0.78
C PHE A 41 35.16 -7.06 -1.49
N VAL A 42 34.71 -6.05 -2.20
CA VAL A 42 35.58 -5.08 -2.86
C VAL A 42 36.45 -4.35 -1.82
N CYS A 43 35.89 -3.91 -0.70
CA CYS A 43 36.63 -3.26 0.38
C CYS A 43 37.66 -4.20 1.05
N ALA A 44 37.36 -5.49 1.14
CA ALA A 44 38.29 -6.48 1.72
C ALA A 44 39.42 -6.86 0.74
N ILE A 45 39.11 -7.00 -0.54
CA ILE A 45 40.06 -7.46 -1.56
C ILE A 45 40.94 -6.33 -2.09
N LEU A 46 40.38 -5.11 -2.22
CA LEU A 46 41.12 -3.96 -2.76
C LEU A 46 42.45 -3.68 -2.07
N PRO A 47 42.55 -3.66 -0.71
CA PRO A 47 43.83 -3.48 -0.03
C PRO A 47 44.74 -4.69 -0.13
N LEU A 48 44.23 -5.90 -0.38
CA LEU A 48 45.05 -7.11 -0.53
C LEU A 48 45.66 -7.21 -1.95
N LEU A 49 45.05 -6.57 -2.96
CA LEU A 49 45.52 -6.59 -4.34
C LEU A 49 47.00 -6.14 -4.50
N PRO A 50 47.44 -4.98 -3.98
CA PRO A 50 48.84 -4.57 -4.09
C PRO A 50 49.80 -5.55 -3.39
N ILE A 51 49.36 -6.13 -2.26
CA ILE A 51 50.13 -7.16 -1.54
C ILE A 51 50.26 -8.41 -2.42
N MET A 52 49.17 -8.91 -2.98
CA MET A 52 49.19 -10.05 -3.87
C MET A 52 50.05 -9.81 -5.12
N LEU A 53 49.96 -8.62 -5.75
CA LEU A 53 50.78 -8.26 -6.88
C LEU A 53 52.27 -8.15 -6.55
N PHE A 54 52.61 -7.63 -5.39
CA PHE A 54 54.01 -7.54 -4.95
C PHE A 54 54.61 -8.92 -4.66
N PHE A 55 53.88 -9.80 -3.98
CA PHE A 55 54.28 -11.16 -3.69
C PHE A 55 54.26 -12.07 -4.94
N SER A 56 53.50 -11.72 -6.00
CA SER A 56 53.43 -12.49 -7.23
C SER A 56 54.73 -12.51 -8.04
N GLN A 57 55.72 -11.67 -7.72
CA GLN A 57 57.07 -11.76 -8.27
C GLN A 57 57.80 -13.01 -7.82
N LYS A 58 57.43 -13.57 -6.66
CA LYS A 58 58.02 -14.82 -6.13
C LYS A 58 57.23 -16.07 -6.51
N SER A 59 55.94 -15.96 -6.85
CA SER A 59 55.08 -17.08 -7.28
C SER A 59 54.30 -16.68 -8.53
N PRO A 60 54.70 -17.18 -9.72
CA PRO A 60 54.08 -16.81 -11.02
C PRO A 60 52.60 -17.19 -11.11
N SER A 61 52.13 -18.13 -10.32
CA SER A 61 50.74 -18.60 -10.27
C SER A 61 49.76 -17.62 -9.58
N ALA A 62 50.28 -16.72 -8.71
CA ALA A 62 49.41 -15.77 -8.01
C ALA A 62 48.81 -14.66 -8.93
N ARG A 63 49.40 -14.42 -10.09
CA ARG A 63 48.91 -13.40 -11.05
C ARG A 63 47.57 -13.80 -11.71
N PRO A 64 47.43 -15.02 -12.30
CA PRO A 64 46.18 -15.41 -12.92
C PRO A 64 45.03 -15.49 -11.94
N ASP A 65 45.25 -15.88 -10.68
CA ASP A 65 44.23 -15.93 -9.63
C ASP A 65 43.71 -14.54 -9.29
N ALA A 66 44.61 -13.56 -9.13
CA ALA A 66 44.23 -12.16 -8.85
C ALA A 66 43.43 -11.56 -10.01
N ILE A 67 43.83 -11.83 -11.26
CA ILE A 67 43.11 -11.37 -12.47
C ILE A 67 41.72 -12.02 -12.56
N GLY A 68 41.62 -13.33 -12.34
CA GLY A 68 40.38 -14.08 -12.34
C GLY A 68 39.40 -13.59 -11.29
N LEU A 69 39.90 -13.26 -10.10
CA LEU A 69 39.09 -12.72 -8.98
C LEU A 69 38.51 -11.33 -9.31
N ILE A 70 39.34 -10.42 -9.85
CA ILE A 70 38.90 -9.10 -10.30
C ILE A 70 37.83 -9.24 -11.39
N PHE A 71 38.06 -10.12 -12.35
CA PHE A 71 37.14 -10.37 -13.46
C PHE A 71 35.80 -10.90 -12.99
N LEU A 72 35.77 -11.87 -12.05
CA LEU A 72 34.53 -12.38 -11.47
C LEU A 72 33.77 -11.31 -10.66
N LEU A 73 34.46 -10.47 -9.91
CA LEU A 73 33.84 -9.37 -9.19
C LEU A 73 33.27 -8.31 -10.15
N ALA A 74 33.98 -7.99 -11.23
CA ALA A 74 33.48 -7.09 -12.27
C ALA A 74 32.23 -7.64 -12.96
N ILE A 75 32.23 -8.94 -13.33
CA ILE A 75 31.04 -9.62 -13.89
C ILE A 75 29.90 -9.59 -12.88
N SER A 76 30.16 -9.87 -11.61
CA SER A 76 29.15 -9.82 -10.57
C SER A 76 28.52 -8.42 -10.48
N TRP A 77 29.33 -7.36 -10.51
CA TRP A 77 28.84 -5.99 -10.50
C TRP A 77 27.98 -5.65 -11.71
N ILE A 78 28.45 -5.97 -12.91
CA ILE A 78 27.72 -5.74 -14.18
C ILE A 78 26.39 -6.50 -14.17
N SER A 79 26.42 -7.77 -13.77
CA SER A 79 25.26 -8.65 -13.70
C SER A 79 24.22 -8.16 -12.68
N GLY A 80 24.68 -7.69 -11.52
CA GLY A 80 23.82 -7.05 -10.51
C GLY A 80 23.11 -5.82 -11.05
N ARG A 81 23.82 -4.98 -11.81
CA ARG A 81 23.27 -3.80 -12.47
C ARG A 81 22.25 -4.13 -13.59
N LEU A 82 22.47 -5.22 -14.31
CA LEU A 82 21.53 -5.74 -15.31
C LEU A 82 20.29 -6.43 -14.71
N GLY A 83 20.21 -6.51 -13.37
CA GLY A 83 19.06 -7.08 -12.67
C GLY A 83 19.10 -8.60 -12.51
N SER A 84 20.17 -9.28 -12.96
CA SER A 84 20.37 -10.73 -12.77
C SER A 84 21.03 -11.03 -11.42
N GLN A 85 20.27 -10.87 -10.33
CA GLN A 85 20.75 -10.99 -8.95
C GLN A 85 21.32 -12.40 -8.64
N ARG A 86 20.68 -13.46 -9.15
CA ARG A 86 21.14 -14.84 -8.95
C ARG A 86 22.50 -15.08 -9.58
N PHE A 87 22.71 -14.56 -10.78
CA PHE A 87 23.99 -14.71 -11.47
C PHE A 87 25.09 -13.88 -10.79
N SER A 88 24.79 -12.68 -10.32
CA SER A 88 25.70 -11.87 -9.50
C SER A 88 26.11 -12.60 -8.23
N ALA A 89 25.16 -13.21 -7.52
CA ALA A 89 25.43 -14.00 -6.32
C ALA A 89 26.32 -15.24 -6.63
N THR A 90 26.07 -15.96 -7.72
CA THR A 90 26.96 -17.08 -8.13
C THR A 90 28.37 -16.63 -8.42
N CYS A 91 28.56 -15.49 -9.07
CA CYS A 91 29.89 -14.92 -9.33
C CYS A 91 30.64 -14.57 -8.03
N ILE A 92 29.95 -14.02 -7.01
CA ILE A 92 30.54 -13.76 -5.69
C ILE A 92 30.98 -15.06 -5.01
N ILE A 93 30.12 -16.09 -5.02
CA ILE A 93 30.47 -17.41 -4.45
C ILE A 93 31.63 -18.04 -5.23
N ALA A 94 31.62 -17.99 -6.56
CA ALA A 94 32.71 -18.50 -7.39
C ALA A 94 34.04 -17.75 -7.14
N SER A 95 33.99 -16.43 -6.83
CA SER A 95 35.20 -15.67 -6.50
C SER A 95 35.83 -16.12 -5.19
N THR A 96 35.04 -16.55 -4.19
CA THR A 96 35.59 -17.12 -2.95
C THR A 96 36.20 -18.48 -3.15
N PHE A 97 35.63 -19.31 -4.03
CA PHE A 97 36.26 -20.59 -4.42
C PHE A 97 37.57 -20.39 -5.17
N LEU A 98 37.59 -19.45 -6.13
CA LEU A 98 38.82 -19.17 -6.88
C LEU A 98 39.94 -18.64 -5.99
N ALA A 99 39.61 -17.73 -5.05
CA ALA A 99 40.58 -17.17 -4.11
C ALA A 99 41.21 -18.21 -3.19
N THR A 100 40.54 -19.33 -2.92
CA THR A 100 41.05 -20.42 -2.09
C THR A 100 41.74 -21.52 -2.90
N MET A 101 41.28 -21.79 -4.14
CA MET A 101 41.82 -22.85 -4.96
C MET A 101 43.23 -22.56 -5.49
N GLY A 102 43.54 -21.31 -5.86
CA GLY A 102 44.82 -20.91 -6.38
C GLY A 102 45.98 -21.30 -5.51
N PRO A 103 46.03 -20.81 -4.24
CA PRO A 103 47.07 -21.20 -3.30
C PRO A 103 47.14 -22.72 -3.00
N LEU A 104 45.98 -23.37 -2.91
CA LEU A 104 45.90 -24.81 -2.60
C LEU A 104 46.47 -25.73 -3.72
N LEU A 105 46.33 -25.30 -4.98
CA LEU A 105 46.86 -26.08 -6.13
C LEU A 105 48.33 -25.84 -6.41
N THR A 106 48.88 -24.68 -5.95
CA THR A 106 50.25 -24.27 -6.27
C THR A 106 51.26 -24.63 -5.18
N HIS A 107 50.81 -24.86 -3.97
CA HIS A 107 51.67 -25.25 -2.85
C HIS A 107 51.35 -26.69 -2.40
N SER A 108 52.40 -27.40 -1.92
CA SER A 108 52.22 -28.71 -1.28
C SER A 108 51.33 -28.53 -0.03
N LEU A 109 50.49 -29.55 0.26
CA LEU A 109 49.65 -29.59 1.46
C LEU A 109 50.53 -29.54 2.72
N ASP A 110 50.80 -28.33 3.20
CA ASP A 110 51.48 -28.12 4.48
C ASP A 110 50.41 -27.77 5.55
N SER A 111 50.74 -28.00 6.79
CA SER A 111 49.91 -27.67 7.97
C SER A 111 49.44 -26.18 7.98
N ALA A 112 50.24 -25.32 7.35
CA ALA A 112 49.93 -23.88 7.21
C ALA A 112 48.76 -23.60 6.26
N LEU A 113 48.41 -24.52 5.33
CA LEU A 113 47.38 -24.36 4.35
C LEU A 113 46.01 -24.92 4.79
N VAL A 114 46.00 -25.75 5.84
CA VAL A 114 44.75 -26.32 6.38
C VAL A 114 43.72 -25.26 6.77
N PRO A 115 44.08 -24.11 7.34
CA PRO A 115 43.15 -23.01 7.66
C PRO A 115 42.44 -22.42 6.41
N LEU A 116 43.03 -22.50 5.21
CA LEU A 116 42.39 -22.02 3.99
C LEU A 116 41.12 -22.76 3.66
N PHE A 117 40.96 -24.03 4.05
CA PHE A 117 39.72 -24.76 3.89
C PHE A 117 38.55 -24.13 4.67
N SER A 118 38.83 -23.37 5.75
CA SER A 118 37.80 -22.64 6.48
C SER A 118 37.18 -21.51 5.68
N VAL A 119 37.87 -20.97 4.67
CA VAL A 119 37.34 -19.92 3.77
C VAL A 119 36.16 -20.43 2.95
N PHE A 120 36.07 -21.73 2.65
CA PHE A 120 34.90 -22.33 2.02
C PHE A 120 33.63 -22.17 2.87
N THR A 121 33.75 -22.07 4.18
CA THR A 121 32.64 -21.79 5.09
C THR A 121 31.96 -20.44 4.75
N ILE A 122 32.76 -19.44 4.35
CA ILE A 122 32.26 -18.13 3.93
C ILE A 122 31.39 -18.30 2.67
N SER A 123 31.82 -19.15 1.72
CA SER A 123 31.05 -19.44 0.50
C SER A 123 29.69 -20.05 0.79
N ILE A 124 29.62 -20.95 1.80
CA ILE A 124 28.35 -21.58 2.22
C ILE A 124 27.42 -20.54 2.87
N ILE A 125 27.95 -19.68 3.73
CA ILE A 125 27.18 -18.61 4.38
C ILE A 125 26.65 -17.63 3.32
N LEU A 126 27.49 -17.23 2.36
CA LEU A 126 27.08 -16.37 1.25
C LEU A 126 26.01 -17.01 0.37
N ALA A 127 26.16 -18.30 0.06
CA ALA A 127 25.16 -19.02 -0.70
C ALA A 127 23.79 -19.06 0.00
N GLY A 128 23.78 -19.32 1.31
CA GLY A 128 22.56 -19.28 2.11
C GLY A 128 21.93 -17.89 2.22
N ALA A 129 22.76 -16.83 2.29
CA ALA A 129 22.30 -15.46 2.43
C ALA A 129 21.78 -14.85 1.11
N LEU A 130 22.40 -15.19 -0.04
CA LEU A 130 22.12 -14.59 -1.34
C LEU A 130 21.20 -15.42 -2.22
N MET A 131 21.03 -16.71 -1.93
CA MET A 131 20.27 -17.67 -2.71
C MET A 131 19.24 -18.41 -1.85
N PRO A 132 18.37 -19.23 -2.47
CA PRO A 132 17.48 -20.09 -1.70
C PRO A 132 18.26 -20.99 -0.73
N PRO A 133 17.71 -21.34 0.44
CA PRO A 133 18.44 -22.10 1.49
C PRO A 133 19.11 -23.38 0.99
N VAL A 134 18.51 -24.03 -0.01
CA VAL A 134 19.06 -25.24 -0.67
C VAL A 134 20.43 -24.97 -1.28
N ALA A 135 20.73 -23.75 -1.71
CA ALA A 135 22.03 -23.39 -2.27
C ALA A 135 23.16 -23.56 -1.25
N ALA A 136 22.92 -23.38 0.04
CA ALA A 136 23.92 -23.64 1.08
C ALA A 136 24.34 -25.10 1.13
N LEU A 137 23.41 -26.06 0.97
CA LEU A 137 23.70 -27.49 0.90
C LEU A 137 24.49 -27.85 -0.35
N ILE A 138 24.09 -27.29 -1.50
CA ILE A 138 24.81 -27.51 -2.78
C ILE A 138 26.24 -26.97 -2.68
N THR A 139 26.42 -25.76 -2.15
CA THR A 139 27.74 -25.14 -1.95
C THR A 139 28.59 -25.93 -0.96
N GLY A 140 27.98 -26.44 0.13
CA GLY A 140 28.65 -27.30 1.09
C GLY A 140 29.15 -28.63 0.44
N LEU A 141 28.29 -29.24 -0.37
CA LEU A 141 28.68 -30.47 -1.11
C LEU A 141 29.80 -30.20 -2.12
N THR A 142 29.73 -29.09 -2.87
CA THR A 142 30.81 -28.67 -3.79
C THR A 142 32.11 -28.36 -3.03
N SER A 143 32.04 -27.74 -1.86
CA SER A 143 33.21 -27.51 -1.01
C SER A 143 33.86 -28.82 -0.56
N CYS A 144 33.09 -29.80 -0.10
CA CYS A 144 33.59 -31.11 0.29
C CYS A 144 34.25 -31.86 -0.90
N LEU A 145 33.60 -31.79 -2.07
CA LEU A 145 34.15 -32.41 -3.30
C LEU A 145 35.48 -31.76 -3.70
N LEU A 146 35.57 -30.41 -3.60
CA LEU A 146 36.81 -29.69 -3.90
C LEU A 146 37.93 -30.00 -2.90
N ILE A 147 37.64 -30.15 -1.62
CA ILE A 147 38.62 -30.55 -0.60
C ILE A 147 39.18 -31.92 -0.93
N VAL A 148 38.32 -32.89 -1.28
CA VAL A 148 38.75 -34.24 -1.70
C VAL A 148 39.57 -34.17 -2.97
N LEU A 149 39.15 -33.38 -3.97
CA LEU A 149 39.88 -33.24 -5.23
C LEU A 149 41.30 -32.67 -5.03
N VAL A 150 41.42 -31.61 -4.21
CA VAL A 150 42.72 -31.00 -3.85
C VAL A 150 43.58 -32.01 -3.13
N ALA A 151 43.03 -32.79 -2.21
CA ALA A 151 43.75 -33.83 -1.50
C ALA A 151 44.29 -34.91 -2.45
N LEU A 152 43.48 -35.37 -3.39
CA LEU A 152 43.89 -36.37 -4.39
C LEU A 152 44.98 -35.84 -5.34
N VAL A 153 44.84 -34.61 -5.82
CA VAL A 153 45.81 -33.96 -6.71
C VAL A 153 47.14 -33.79 -5.99
N THR A 154 47.17 -33.30 -4.74
CA THR A 154 48.40 -33.08 -3.99
C THR A 154 49.07 -34.39 -3.57
N LEU A 155 48.29 -35.44 -3.25
CA LEU A 155 48.86 -36.77 -3.00
C LEU A 155 49.51 -37.35 -4.24
N ASN A 156 48.88 -37.26 -5.43
CA ASN A 156 49.47 -37.72 -6.67
C ASN A 156 50.73 -36.95 -7.08
N LEU A 157 50.73 -35.62 -6.97
CA LEU A 157 51.88 -34.78 -7.31
C LEU A 157 53.07 -35.07 -6.38
N ASN A 158 52.86 -35.27 -5.09
CA ASN A 158 53.91 -35.61 -4.13
C ASN A 158 54.50 -36.99 -4.40
N THR A 159 53.72 -37.95 -4.91
CA THR A 159 54.21 -39.29 -5.30
C THR A 159 55.15 -39.24 -6.52
N TYR A 160 54.93 -38.27 -7.41
CA TYR A 160 55.81 -38.11 -8.60
C TYR A 160 57.07 -37.26 -8.34
N SER A 161 57.08 -36.39 -7.33
CA SER A 161 58.14 -35.40 -7.11
C SER A 161 59.28 -35.90 -6.19
N GLN A 162 59.08 -36.95 -5.40
CA GLN A 162 60.06 -37.41 -4.41
C GLN A 162 60.66 -38.76 -4.75
N GLY A 163 61.69 -38.72 -5.59
CA GLY A 163 62.61 -39.84 -5.79
C GLY A 163 63.59 -40.11 -4.65
N SER A 164 63.58 -39.40 -3.53
CA SER A 164 64.51 -39.64 -2.43
C SER A 164 64.08 -38.92 -1.14
N GLN A 165 63.78 -39.71 -0.13
CA GLN A 165 63.38 -39.42 1.25
C GLN A 165 61.88 -39.17 1.46
N LEU A 166 61.20 -40.30 1.62
CA LEU A 166 59.81 -40.41 2.05
C LEU A 166 59.71 -40.13 3.57
N GLN A 167 59.50 -38.87 3.96
CA GLN A 167 58.87 -38.58 5.23
C GLN A 167 57.36 -38.55 4.95
N TYR A 168 56.74 -39.74 4.96
CA TYR A 168 55.29 -39.85 4.84
C TYR A 168 54.63 -39.13 6.00
N PRO A 169 53.79 -38.12 5.75
CA PRO A 169 52.93 -37.62 6.83
C PRO A 169 52.16 -38.81 7.38
N THR A 170 52.20 -39.04 8.68
CA THR A 170 51.48 -40.15 9.31
C THR A 170 50.01 -40.14 8.82
N ILE A 171 49.45 -41.30 8.54
CA ILE A 171 48.05 -41.46 8.08
C ILE A 171 47.10 -40.64 8.92
N ASN A 172 47.36 -40.48 10.24
CA ASN A 172 46.62 -39.65 11.18
C ASN A 172 46.65 -38.14 10.83
N THR A 173 47.77 -37.63 10.32
CA THR A 173 47.91 -36.19 9.98
C THR A 173 47.14 -35.86 8.73
N ILE A 174 47.16 -36.73 7.74
CA ILE A 174 46.38 -36.59 6.49
C ILE A 174 44.90 -36.73 6.78
N ALA A 175 44.49 -37.70 7.60
CA ALA A 175 43.10 -37.92 7.97
C ALA A 175 42.52 -36.68 8.70
N ILE A 176 43.27 -36.11 9.63
CA ILE A 176 42.82 -34.92 10.36
C ILE A 176 42.76 -33.70 9.44
N ALA A 177 43.75 -33.50 8.57
CA ALA A 177 43.80 -32.35 7.65
C ALA A 177 42.68 -32.33 6.60
N ILE A 178 42.14 -33.47 6.25
CA ILE A 178 41.07 -33.62 5.22
C ILE A 178 39.71 -33.82 5.90
N LEU A 179 39.60 -34.76 6.85
CA LEU A 179 38.32 -35.14 7.46
C LEU A 179 37.71 -34.04 8.27
N LEU A 180 38.54 -33.31 9.06
CA LEU A 180 38.05 -32.22 9.93
C LEU A 180 37.40 -31.07 9.12
N PRO A 181 38.02 -30.51 8.05
CA PRO A 181 37.38 -29.51 7.22
C PRO A 181 36.08 -30.04 6.56
N ILE A 182 36.03 -31.27 6.09
CA ILE A 182 34.80 -31.85 5.50
C ILE A 182 33.67 -31.91 6.54
N ILE A 183 33.93 -32.38 7.74
CA ILE A 183 32.93 -32.42 8.80
C ILE A 183 32.43 -31.02 9.12
N ILE A 184 33.34 -30.03 9.22
CA ILE A 184 32.97 -28.65 9.48
C ILE A 184 32.08 -28.12 8.35
N GLN A 185 32.39 -28.36 7.07
CA GLN A 185 31.61 -27.90 5.94
C GLN A 185 30.21 -28.50 5.94
N ILE A 186 30.06 -29.78 6.26
CA ILE A 186 28.77 -30.46 6.35
C ILE A 186 27.95 -29.83 7.49
N ILE A 187 28.52 -29.70 8.67
CA ILE A 187 27.83 -29.11 9.84
C ILE A 187 27.36 -27.68 9.53
N VAL A 188 28.26 -26.83 8.99
CA VAL A 188 27.93 -25.45 8.66
C VAL A 188 26.86 -25.36 7.58
N SER A 189 26.93 -26.20 6.53
CA SER A 189 25.93 -26.18 5.46
C SER A 189 24.52 -26.53 5.97
N VAL A 190 24.40 -27.50 6.88
CA VAL A 190 23.14 -27.87 7.52
C VAL A 190 22.65 -26.76 8.44
N ILE A 191 23.52 -26.19 9.26
CA ILE A 191 23.17 -25.08 10.16
C ILE A 191 22.67 -23.87 9.36
N VAL A 192 23.39 -23.47 8.32
CA VAL A 192 23.01 -22.34 7.45
C VAL A 192 21.68 -22.61 6.75
N TYR A 193 21.48 -23.82 6.23
CA TYR A 193 20.21 -24.23 5.63
C TYR A 193 19.03 -24.08 6.58
N VAL A 194 19.17 -24.58 7.81
CA VAL A 194 18.10 -24.51 8.83
C VAL A 194 17.84 -23.06 9.26
N ILE A 195 18.90 -22.28 9.55
CA ILE A 195 18.78 -20.89 9.97
C ILE A 195 18.11 -20.05 8.88
N MET A 196 18.59 -20.15 7.64
CA MET A 196 18.04 -19.36 6.53
C MET A 196 16.62 -19.79 6.18
N GLY A 197 16.30 -21.07 6.28
CA GLY A 197 14.95 -21.58 6.13
C GLY A 197 13.98 -21.00 7.15
N ASN A 198 14.38 -21.01 8.44
CA ASN A 198 13.58 -20.44 9.53
C ASN A 198 13.47 -18.91 9.43
N LEU A 199 14.54 -18.22 9.06
CA LEU A 199 14.53 -16.77 8.85
C LEU A 199 13.56 -16.36 7.75
N LEU A 200 13.60 -17.02 6.59
CA LEU A 200 12.67 -16.77 5.50
C LEU A 200 11.22 -17.07 5.89
N ALA A 201 11.00 -18.15 6.64
CA ALA A 201 9.66 -18.46 7.15
C ALA A 201 9.15 -17.38 8.12
N ALA A 202 10.02 -16.85 8.99
CA ALA A 202 9.69 -15.76 9.90
C ALA A 202 9.36 -14.46 9.16
N ILE A 203 10.15 -14.08 8.15
CA ILE A 203 9.90 -12.90 7.31
C ILE A 203 8.54 -13.04 6.60
N ARG A 204 8.26 -14.18 5.99
CA ARG A 204 6.97 -14.42 5.32
C ARG A 204 5.77 -14.36 6.28
N ARG A 205 5.94 -14.80 7.54
CA ARG A 205 4.89 -14.65 8.57
C ARG A 205 4.68 -13.18 8.94
N ALA A 206 5.76 -12.40 9.08
CA ALA A 206 5.68 -10.98 9.37
C ALA A 206 4.99 -10.20 8.23
N ASP A 207 5.36 -10.46 6.98
CA ASP A 207 4.74 -9.83 5.81
C ASP A 207 3.23 -10.15 5.72
N ARG A 208 2.81 -11.38 6.01
CA ARG A 208 1.38 -11.77 6.07
C ARG A 208 0.64 -11.09 7.22
N ALA A 209 1.29 -10.97 8.39
CA ALA A 209 0.69 -10.26 9.53
C ALA A 209 0.44 -8.79 9.21
N GLU A 210 1.37 -8.12 8.52
CA GLU A 210 1.21 -6.74 8.07
C GLU A 210 0.05 -6.60 7.06
N GLU A 211 -0.07 -7.53 6.12
CA GLU A 211 -1.18 -7.57 5.16
C GLU A 211 -2.54 -7.73 5.86
N ILE A 212 -2.63 -8.62 6.85
CA ILE A 212 -3.85 -8.82 7.65
C ILE A 212 -4.22 -7.54 8.38
N VAL A 213 -3.26 -6.85 9.01
CA VAL A 213 -3.51 -5.58 9.72
C VAL A 213 -4.02 -4.50 8.76
N THR A 214 -3.44 -4.40 7.57
CA THR A 214 -3.89 -3.42 6.55
C THR A 214 -5.31 -3.71 6.07
N LEU A 215 -5.65 -4.98 5.86
CA LEU A 215 -7.01 -5.41 5.49
C LEU A 215 -8.01 -5.13 6.61
N GLN A 216 -7.66 -5.44 7.86
CA GLN A 216 -8.51 -5.14 9.02
C GLN A 216 -8.78 -3.65 9.16
N THR A 217 -7.76 -2.80 8.96
CA THR A 217 -7.93 -1.35 9.01
C THR A 217 -8.91 -0.87 7.94
N ARG A 218 -8.80 -1.37 6.71
CA ARG A 218 -9.75 -1.04 5.63
C ARG A 218 -11.17 -1.48 5.93
N ILE A 219 -11.35 -2.68 6.49
CA ILE A 219 -12.67 -3.19 6.89
C ILE A 219 -13.29 -2.27 7.94
N VAL A 220 -12.54 -1.88 8.98
CA VAL A 220 -13.00 -0.98 10.03
C VAL A 220 -13.37 0.42 9.47
N GLU A 221 -12.60 0.94 8.52
CA GLU A 221 -12.93 2.20 7.84
C GLU A 221 -14.25 2.09 7.05
N HIS A 222 -14.42 1.05 6.25
CA HIS A 222 -15.67 0.81 5.51
C HIS A 222 -16.88 0.60 6.43
N GLU A 223 -16.70 -0.10 7.56
CA GLU A 223 -17.78 -0.23 8.54
C GLU A 223 -18.15 1.11 9.18
N ARG A 224 -17.17 1.97 9.45
CA ARG A 224 -17.43 3.33 9.97
C ARG A 224 -18.17 4.20 8.97
N GLU A 225 -17.79 4.15 7.70
CA GLU A 225 -18.50 4.85 6.62
C GLU A 225 -19.94 4.36 6.51
N ARG A 226 -20.15 3.06 6.44
CA ARG A 226 -21.51 2.46 6.40
C ARG A 226 -22.37 2.88 7.59
N ARG A 227 -21.81 2.88 8.80
CA ARG A 227 -22.53 3.33 10.00
C ARG A 227 -22.88 4.81 9.95
N ARG A 228 -22.02 5.65 9.37
CA ARG A 228 -22.31 7.09 9.18
C ARG A 228 -23.45 7.28 8.18
N GLU A 229 -23.39 6.61 7.04
CA GLU A 229 -24.45 6.64 6.03
C GLU A 229 -25.79 6.14 6.60
N GLN A 230 -25.76 5.03 7.32
CA GLN A 230 -26.96 4.48 7.96
C GLN A 230 -27.56 5.46 8.97
N LYS A 231 -26.73 6.07 9.82
CA LYS A 231 -27.18 7.07 10.79
C LYS A 231 -27.76 8.31 10.10
N GLN A 232 -27.13 8.82 9.04
CA GLN A 232 -27.67 9.94 8.26
C GLN A 232 -29.04 9.59 7.66
N LEU A 233 -29.20 8.36 7.20
CA LEU A 233 -30.46 7.86 6.65
C LEU A 233 -31.55 7.75 7.72
N GLU A 234 -31.21 7.24 8.92
CA GLU A 234 -32.11 7.18 10.07
C GLU A 234 -32.55 8.58 10.53
N ASP A 235 -31.58 9.51 10.71
CA ASP A 235 -31.85 10.91 11.10
C ASP A 235 -32.71 11.62 10.04
N GLY A 236 -32.48 11.35 8.78
CA GLY A 236 -33.27 11.89 7.66
C GLY A 236 -34.71 11.35 7.62
N LEU A 237 -34.87 10.06 7.85
CA LEU A 237 -36.20 9.41 7.93
C LEU A 237 -37.00 9.94 9.12
N GLU A 238 -36.36 10.15 10.28
CA GLU A 238 -37.01 10.70 11.47
C GLU A 238 -37.55 12.13 11.17
N LYS A 239 -36.76 12.98 10.53
CA LYS A 239 -37.19 14.34 10.15
C LYS A 239 -38.37 14.32 9.16
N ILE A 240 -38.36 13.39 8.20
CA ILE A 240 -39.49 13.22 7.26
C ILE A 240 -40.73 12.72 8.00
N ALA A 241 -40.57 11.75 8.91
CA ALA A 241 -41.67 11.22 9.70
C ALA A 241 -42.30 12.29 10.62
N GLU A 242 -41.47 13.11 11.28
CA GLU A 242 -41.93 14.24 12.09
C GLU A 242 -42.70 15.26 11.25
N ALA A 243 -42.15 15.64 10.10
CA ALA A 243 -42.84 16.56 9.18
C ALA A 243 -44.18 15.97 8.72
N HIS A 244 -44.24 14.69 8.41
CA HIS A 244 -45.48 14.00 8.02
C HIS A 244 -46.52 14.02 9.16
N ALA A 245 -46.11 13.76 10.39
CA ALA A 245 -47.00 13.83 11.55
C ALA A 245 -47.58 15.22 11.75
N ARG A 246 -46.79 16.29 11.59
CA ARG A 246 -47.24 17.68 11.65
C ARG A 246 -48.21 18.04 10.53
N ILE A 247 -47.94 17.54 9.32
CA ILE A 247 -48.84 17.73 8.18
C ILE A 247 -50.20 17.08 8.46
N ALA A 248 -50.21 15.85 8.97
CA ALA A 248 -51.45 15.16 9.34
C ALA A 248 -52.28 15.92 10.38
N ASN A 249 -51.61 16.70 11.23
CA ASN A 249 -52.26 17.61 12.20
C ASN A 249 -52.65 18.98 11.61
N GLY A 250 -52.51 19.17 10.29
CA GLY A 250 -52.94 20.38 9.58
C GLY A 250 -51.88 21.52 9.57
N ASP A 251 -50.66 21.25 10.03
CA ASP A 251 -49.53 22.20 9.96
C ASP A 251 -48.81 22.08 8.64
N TYR A 252 -49.27 22.82 7.60
CA TYR A 252 -48.62 22.85 6.30
C TYR A 252 -47.44 23.83 6.17
N GLN A 253 -47.10 24.53 7.26
CA GLN A 253 -45.93 25.43 7.29
C GLN A 253 -44.64 24.71 7.58
N VAL A 254 -44.69 23.47 8.06
CA VAL A 254 -43.53 22.66 8.32
C VAL A 254 -42.68 22.46 7.04
N ARG A 255 -41.38 22.41 7.20
CA ARG A 255 -40.42 22.08 6.12
C ARG A 255 -39.46 21.03 6.59
N VAL A 256 -39.16 20.09 5.69
CA VAL A 256 -38.12 19.10 5.95
C VAL A 256 -36.77 19.72 5.65
N SER A 257 -35.96 19.91 6.71
CA SER A 257 -34.59 20.46 6.62
C SER A 257 -33.59 19.33 6.54
N LEU A 258 -33.15 19.01 5.33
CA LEU A 258 -32.03 18.12 5.02
C LEU A 258 -30.94 18.92 4.33
N ASN A 259 -29.67 18.48 4.49
CA ASN A 259 -28.54 19.12 3.82
C ASN A 259 -28.38 18.60 2.38
N GLU A 260 -27.75 19.38 1.52
CA GLU A 260 -27.52 18.99 0.10
C GLU A 260 -26.72 17.69 -0.09
N GLY A 261 -26.03 17.22 0.94
CA GLY A 261 -25.28 15.94 0.93
C GLY A 261 -26.06 14.75 1.48
N ASP A 262 -27.28 14.94 1.98
CA ASP A 262 -28.07 13.84 2.56
C ASP A 262 -28.71 12.97 1.46
N VAL A 263 -28.67 11.65 1.63
CA VAL A 263 -29.23 10.68 0.68
C VAL A 263 -30.71 10.96 0.39
N LEU A 264 -31.45 11.44 1.39
CA LEU A 264 -32.89 11.73 1.28
C LEU A 264 -33.20 13.16 0.82
N TRP A 265 -32.19 13.97 0.48
CA TRP A 265 -32.40 15.35 0.02
C TRP A 265 -33.25 15.42 -1.27
N SER A 266 -33.06 14.44 -2.17
CA SER A 266 -33.87 14.30 -3.39
C SER A 266 -35.37 14.07 -3.13
N ILE A 267 -35.73 13.59 -1.94
CA ILE A 267 -37.11 13.38 -1.51
C ILE A 267 -37.61 14.64 -0.78
N ALA A 268 -36.77 15.31 -0.02
CA ALA A 268 -37.15 16.51 0.74
C ALA A 268 -37.58 17.69 -0.16
N ILE A 269 -36.93 17.88 -1.31
CA ILE A 269 -37.26 18.95 -2.26
C ILE A 269 -38.72 18.83 -2.80
N PRO A 270 -39.10 17.72 -3.44
CA PRO A 270 -40.48 17.59 -3.95
C PRO A 270 -41.51 17.60 -2.81
N LEU A 271 -41.17 17.08 -1.62
CA LEU A 271 -42.06 17.14 -0.46
C LEU A 271 -42.29 18.60 -0.01
N ASN A 272 -41.22 19.41 0.12
CA ASN A 272 -41.35 20.82 0.44
C ASN A 272 -42.12 21.61 -0.61
N ASN A 273 -41.97 21.26 -1.90
CA ASN A 273 -42.76 21.87 -2.99
C ASN A 273 -44.25 21.50 -2.90
N LEU A 274 -44.55 20.24 -2.55
CA LEU A 274 -45.94 19.82 -2.29
C LEU A 274 -46.53 20.57 -1.11
N LEU A 275 -45.79 20.72 -0.03
CA LEU A 275 -46.25 21.49 1.15
C LEU A 275 -46.53 22.93 0.82
N ASN A 276 -45.72 23.59 0.01
CA ASN A 276 -45.99 24.94 -0.47
C ASN A 276 -47.32 25.03 -1.22
N ARG A 277 -47.60 24.08 -2.12
CA ARG A 277 -48.88 24.03 -2.84
C ARG A 277 -50.09 23.80 -1.91
N MET A 278 -49.93 22.86 -0.94
CA MET A 278 -50.97 22.59 0.04
C MET A 278 -51.27 23.82 0.88
N GLN A 279 -50.25 24.56 1.31
CA GLN A 279 -50.42 25.82 2.05
C GLN A 279 -51.16 26.87 1.20
N THR A 280 -50.81 27.02 -0.08
CA THR A 280 -51.51 27.93 -1.00
C THR A 280 -52.99 27.54 -1.14
N TRP A 281 -53.28 26.27 -1.38
CA TRP A 281 -54.66 25.80 -1.47
C TRP A 281 -55.47 26.01 -0.20
N LYS A 282 -54.86 25.81 1.00
CA LYS A 282 -55.51 26.13 2.27
C LYS A 282 -55.87 27.61 2.37
N ASN A 283 -54.93 28.49 2.03
CA ASN A 283 -55.12 29.93 2.08
C ASN A 283 -56.23 30.36 1.06
N GLU A 284 -56.23 29.79 -0.13
CA GLU A 284 -57.28 30.02 -1.15
C GLU A 284 -58.65 29.52 -0.68
N ALA A 285 -58.71 28.34 -0.06
CA ALA A 285 -59.95 27.78 0.48
C ALA A 285 -60.49 28.64 1.62
N GLU A 286 -59.64 29.14 2.52
CA GLU A 286 -60.01 30.07 3.61
C GLU A 286 -60.51 31.40 3.04
N MET A 287 -59.85 31.93 2.01
CA MET A 287 -60.26 33.15 1.31
C MET A 287 -61.61 32.93 0.62
N LEU A 288 -61.81 31.83 -0.04
CA LEU A 288 -63.11 31.49 -0.69
C LEU A 288 -64.23 31.40 0.34
N HIS A 289 -63.96 30.72 1.46
CA HIS A 289 -64.92 30.59 2.55
C HIS A 289 -65.30 31.93 3.16
N THR A 290 -64.31 32.81 3.40
CA THR A 290 -64.56 34.19 3.91
C THR A 290 -65.32 35.04 2.90
N THR A 291 -64.98 34.93 1.59
CA THR A 291 -65.67 35.61 0.50
C THR A 291 -67.11 35.12 0.35
N HIS A 292 -67.34 33.80 0.43
CA HIS A 292 -68.69 33.24 0.37
C HIS A 292 -69.56 33.70 1.57
N ARG A 293 -68.99 33.76 2.75
CA ARG A 293 -69.66 34.27 3.96
C ARG A 293 -70.01 35.78 3.81
N ALA A 294 -69.07 36.56 3.28
CA ALA A 294 -69.29 37.99 3.01
C ALA A 294 -70.37 38.20 1.94
N ALA A 295 -70.37 37.39 0.86
CA ALA A 295 -71.41 37.47 -0.19
C ALA A 295 -72.80 37.16 0.36
N ARG A 296 -72.91 36.15 1.23
CA ARG A 296 -74.20 35.83 1.88
C ARG A 296 -74.68 36.98 2.79
N TYR A 297 -73.76 37.56 3.58
CA TYR A 297 -74.08 38.69 4.42
C TYR A 297 -74.51 39.91 3.61
N ILE A 298 -73.85 40.23 2.51
CA ILE A 298 -74.21 41.33 1.61
C ILE A 298 -75.58 41.07 0.96
N ALA A 299 -75.85 39.88 0.52
CA ALA A 299 -77.15 39.48 -0.08
C ALA A 299 -78.30 39.66 0.93
N GLU A 300 -78.08 39.30 2.19
CA GLU A 300 -79.02 39.49 3.29
C GLU A 300 -79.27 40.98 3.57
N GLN A 301 -78.19 41.81 3.65
CA GLN A 301 -78.33 43.27 3.83
C GLN A 301 -79.04 43.94 2.65
N MET A 302 -78.77 43.49 1.40
CA MET A 302 -79.53 44.00 0.22
C MET A 302 -81.01 43.62 0.27
N HIS A 303 -81.33 42.42 0.73
CA HIS A 303 -82.74 41.99 0.89
C HIS A 303 -83.46 42.81 1.95
N ILE A 304 -82.79 43.03 3.13
CA ILE A 304 -83.37 43.92 4.22
C ILE A 304 -83.55 45.35 3.72
N ASN A 305 -82.57 45.92 3.05
CA ASN A 305 -82.66 47.27 2.48
C ASN A 305 -83.83 47.42 1.45
N SER A 306 -84.08 46.40 0.66
CA SER A 306 -85.14 46.31 -0.33
C SER A 306 -86.53 46.22 0.35
N GLN A 307 -86.63 45.47 1.45
CA GLN A 307 -87.90 45.24 2.16
C GLN A 307 -88.39 46.42 2.99
N TYR A 308 -87.44 47.20 3.51
CA TYR A 308 -87.75 48.34 4.40
C TYR A 308 -87.56 49.69 3.73
N GLU A 309 -87.37 49.82 2.45
CA GLU A 309 -87.07 51.01 1.63
C GLU A 309 -85.92 51.88 2.31
N GLN A 310 -85.13 51.27 3.16
CA GLN A 310 -83.96 51.91 3.79
C GLN A 310 -82.72 51.84 2.88
N ARG A 311 -82.38 53.00 2.32
CA ARG A 311 -81.12 53.13 1.50
C ARG A 311 -79.93 53.33 2.45
N ARG A 312 -79.40 52.21 2.95
CA ARG A 312 -78.13 52.20 3.68
C ARG A 312 -77.02 51.66 2.79
N ASP A 313 -75.89 52.34 2.82
CA ASP A 313 -74.67 51.80 2.13
C ASP A 313 -74.31 50.45 2.67
N LEU A 314 -73.91 49.54 1.79
CA LEU A 314 -73.45 48.20 2.12
C LEU A 314 -72.08 48.31 2.79
N PRO A 315 -71.81 47.61 3.90
CA PRO A 315 -70.54 47.67 4.58
C PRO A 315 -69.44 46.97 3.82
N LEU A 316 -68.22 47.50 3.83
CA LEU A 316 -67.03 46.86 3.27
C LEU A 316 -66.67 45.63 4.10
N THR A 317 -66.35 44.52 3.45
CA THR A 317 -66.14 43.21 4.09
C THR A 317 -64.68 42.81 4.20
N LYS A 318 -63.74 43.59 3.66
CA LYS A 318 -62.33 43.31 3.54
C LYS A 318 -62.06 41.99 2.77
N THR A 319 -62.88 41.73 1.78
CA THR A 319 -62.77 40.57 0.88
C THR A 319 -62.63 41.04 -0.57
N PRO A 320 -62.31 40.16 -1.53
CA PRO A 320 -62.29 40.48 -2.94
C PRO A 320 -63.64 41.03 -3.50
N LEU A 321 -64.72 41.04 -2.71
CA LEU A 321 -66.03 41.59 -3.08
C LEU A 321 -66.11 43.10 -2.86
N ASP A 322 -65.19 43.71 -2.12
CA ASP A 322 -65.24 45.15 -1.80
C ASP A 322 -65.32 46.07 -3.02
N PRO A 323 -64.65 45.83 -4.16
CA PRO A 323 -64.81 46.61 -5.38
C PRO A 323 -66.22 46.58 -5.89
N VAL A 324 -66.90 45.42 -5.80
CA VAL A 324 -68.31 45.24 -6.24
C VAL A 324 -69.24 46.02 -5.28
N ILE A 325 -69.00 45.96 -3.97
CA ILE A 325 -69.77 46.68 -2.96
C ILE A 325 -69.67 48.19 -3.18
N VAL A 326 -68.49 48.69 -3.49
CA VAL A 326 -68.28 50.12 -3.76
C VAL A 326 -69.09 50.55 -5.00
N GLU A 327 -69.13 49.75 -6.06
CA GLU A 327 -69.83 50.05 -7.29
C GLU A 327 -71.36 50.00 -7.07
N VAL A 328 -71.83 49.01 -6.33
CA VAL A 328 -73.26 48.92 -5.95
C VAL A 328 -73.68 50.13 -5.11
N ASN A 329 -72.89 50.57 -4.14
CA ASN A 329 -73.17 51.76 -3.33
C ASN A 329 -73.20 53.04 -4.19
N LYS A 330 -72.31 53.18 -5.18
CA LYS A 330 -72.38 54.30 -6.15
C LYS A 330 -73.65 54.30 -6.98
N LEU A 331 -74.03 53.18 -7.48
CA LEU A 331 -75.28 53.03 -8.34
C LEU A 331 -76.52 53.36 -7.51
N THR A 332 -76.61 52.89 -6.28
CA THR A 332 -77.68 53.19 -5.35
C THR A 332 -77.71 54.66 -4.95
N GLY A 333 -76.57 55.31 -4.78
CA GLY A 333 -76.42 56.73 -4.50
C GLY A 333 -76.73 57.66 -5.68
N GLN A 334 -76.41 57.27 -6.90
CA GLN A 334 -76.72 58.02 -8.10
C GLN A 334 -78.23 58.02 -8.44
N SER A 335 -78.93 56.92 -8.22
CA SER A 335 -80.39 56.82 -8.43
C SER A 335 -81.19 57.85 -7.57
N SER A 336 -80.60 58.27 -6.46
CA SER A 336 -81.20 59.29 -5.53
C SER A 336 -81.10 60.74 -6.06
N ARG A 337 -80.17 61.00 -6.95
CA ARG A 337 -79.97 62.36 -7.53
C ARG A 337 -80.86 62.61 -8.77
N SER A 338 -81.34 61.56 -9.40
CA SER A 338 -82.10 61.60 -10.63
C SER A 338 -83.61 61.80 -10.37
N SER A 339 -84.09 61.69 -9.12
CA SER A 339 -85.51 61.79 -8.78
C SER A 339 -85.92 63.09 -8.14
N ARG A 340 -85.11 64.19 -8.29
CA ARG A 340 -85.62 65.55 -7.92
C ARG A 340 -86.50 66.08 -9.06
N PRO A 341 -87.79 66.30 -8.86
CA PRO A 341 -88.63 66.98 -9.83
C PRO A 341 -88.04 68.38 -10.08
N LEU A 342 -87.98 68.74 -11.38
CA LEU A 342 -87.72 70.11 -11.83
C LEU A 342 -88.88 71.03 -11.42
N PRO A 343 -88.65 72.26 -11.07
CA PRO A 343 -89.64 73.21 -10.55
C PRO A 343 -90.65 73.60 -11.64
#